data_3f1f0ef11b59f6546778132de7ab86b0
#
_entry.id   3f1f0ef11b59f6546778132de7ab86b0
#
_cell.length_a   1.000
_cell.length_b   1.000
_cell.length_c   1.000
_cell.angle_alpha   90.00
_cell.angle_beta   90.00
_cell.angle_gamma   90.00
#
_symmetry.space_group_name_H-M   'P 1'
#
loop_
_entity.id
_entity.type
_entity.pdbx_description
1 polymer ?
#
loop_
_entity_poly.entity_id
_entity_poly.type
_entity_poly.pdbx_seq_one_letter_code
_entity_poly.pdbx_strand_id
1 'polypeptide(L)'
;GTDTTAHQCALKYGLPTVAVVATGLDTVYPYKNKELASEILRTPGSGILTQFPDETAPMAINFFDRNRTIALMSNMVIVTCSKARGGSLMTARYAASLGIPVYCLPGRVSDMRHAGTNQLIIEGTAKMLPSLSEVSVRTLF
;
A
#
# COMPACT_ATOMS: atom_id res chain seq x y z
N GLY A 1 -3.41 -0.61 10.41
CA GLY A 1 -2.17 -1.34 10.10
C GLY A 1 -1.14 -0.43 9.45
N THR A 2 -0.19 -0.97 8.74
CA THR A 2 0.92 -0.21 8.12
C THR A 2 0.42 0.93 7.23
N ASP A 3 -0.57 0.69 6.39
CA ASP A 3 -1.11 1.72 5.49
C ASP A 3 -1.71 2.91 6.27
N THR A 4 -2.46 2.62 7.33
CA THR A 4 -2.98 3.66 8.24
C THR A 4 -1.83 4.50 8.82
N THR A 5 -0.78 3.84 9.30
CA THR A 5 0.41 4.52 9.84
C THR A 5 1.13 5.34 8.76
N ALA A 6 1.22 4.83 7.55
CA ALA A 6 1.85 5.56 6.44
C ALA A 6 1.12 6.86 6.13
N HIS A 7 -0.21 6.85 6.05
CA HIS A 7 -1.02 8.05 5.86
C HIS A 7 -0.85 9.04 7.02
N GLN A 8 -0.92 8.56 8.27
CA GLN A 8 -0.71 9.39 9.46
C GLN A 8 0.67 10.05 9.46
N CYS A 9 1.72 9.30 9.10
CA CYS A 9 3.07 9.85 9.00
C CYS A 9 3.17 10.90 7.89
N ALA A 10 2.61 10.66 6.70
CA ALA A 10 2.61 11.62 5.62
C ALA A 10 1.99 12.95 6.07
N LEU A 11 0.80 12.90 6.65
CA LEU A 11 0.11 14.09 7.17
C LEU A 11 0.91 14.81 8.26
N LYS A 12 1.47 14.06 9.21
CA LYS A 12 2.30 14.60 10.30
C LYS A 12 3.50 15.39 9.77
N TYR A 13 4.08 14.98 8.65
CA TYR A 13 5.24 15.64 8.05
C TYR A 13 4.86 16.60 6.91
N GLY A 14 3.59 16.94 6.77
CA GLY A 14 3.11 17.88 5.74
C GLY A 14 3.23 17.36 4.30
N LEU A 15 3.29 16.04 4.13
CA LEU A 15 3.38 15.41 2.82
C LEU A 15 1.97 15.02 2.33
N PRO A 16 1.67 15.22 1.04
CA PRO A 16 0.42 14.76 0.46
C PRO A 16 0.33 13.23 0.48
N THR A 17 -0.89 12.71 0.61
CA THR A 17 -1.14 11.28 0.61
C THR A 17 -2.47 10.93 -0.05
N VAL A 18 -2.51 9.85 -0.81
CA VAL A 18 -3.73 9.38 -1.49
C VAL A 18 -4.10 8.00 -0.98
N ALA A 19 -5.29 7.89 -0.41
CA ALA A 19 -5.85 6.62 0.04
C ALA A 19 -6.68 6.00 -1.08
N VAL A 20 -6.27 4.84 -1.59
CA VAL A 20 -7.06 4.06 -2.55
C VAL A 20 -7.94 3.08 -1.79
N VAL A 21 -9.26 3.21 -1.89
CA VAL A 21 -10.21 2.42 -1.10
C VAL A 21 -10.91 1.35 -1.94
N ALA A 22 -11.45 0.31 -1.27
CA ALA A 22 -12.15 -0.82 -1.89
C ALA A 22 -13.68 -0.73 -1.73
N THR A 23 -14.18 0.48 -1.46
CA THR A 23 -15.60 0.81 -1.25
C THR A 23 -15.95 2.01 -2.10
N GLY A 24 -17.24 2.39 -2.14
CA GLY A 24 -17.65 3.72 -2.60
C GLY A 24 -17.09 4.83 -1.70
N LEU A 25 -17.17 6.09 -2.14
CA LEU A 25 -16.66 7.25 -1.38
C LEU A 25 -17.57 7.62 -0.20
N ASP A 26 -18.81 7.20 -0.20
CA ASP A 26 -19.78 7.37 0.86
C ASP A 26 -19.49 6.50 2.10
N THR A 27 -18.61 5.50 1.96
CA THR A 27 -18.32 4.52 3.01
C THR A 27 -16.84 4.53 3.42
N VAL A 28 -16.56 4.86 4.69
CA VAL A 28 -15.21 4.73 5.26
C VAL A 28 -15.03 3.36 5.90
N TYR A 29 -14.16 2.54 5.31
CA TYR A 29 -13.81 1.22 5.85
C TYR A 29 -12.29 1.07 6.06
N PRO A 30 -11.84 0.58 7.22
CA PRO A 30 -12.63 0.34 8.43
C PRO A 30 -13.08 1.66 9.09
N TYR A 31 -14.23 1.64 9.72
CA TYR A 31 -14.86 2.85 10.31
C TYR A 31 -13.96 3.63 11.27
N LYS A 32 -13.06 2.93 11.99
CA LYS A 32 -12.08 3.56 12.89
C LYS A 32 -11.13 4.55 12.20
N ASN A 33 -11.04 4.55 10.87
CA ASN A 33 -10.22 5.47 10.09
C ASN A 33 -11.01 6.71 9.61
N LYS A 34 -12.22 6.96 10.12
CA LYS A 34 -13.07 8.08 9.69
C LYS A 34 -12.40 9.44 9.92
N GLU A 35 -11.75 9.62 11.06
CA GLU A 35 -11.01 10.86 11.37
C GLU A 35 -9.83 11.05 10.42
N LEU A 36 -9.06 9.98 10.18
CA LEU A 36 -7.95 10.00 9.23
C LEU A 36 -8.42 10.32 7.81
N ALA A 37 -9.53 9.74 7.36
CA ALA A 37 -10.11 10.05 6.05
C ALA A 37 -10.47 11.54 5.93
N SER A 38 -11.07 12.11 6.98
CA SER A 38 -11.41 13.55 7.03
C SER A 38 -10.15 14.42 7.03
N GLU A 39 -9.07 14.01 7.68
CA GLU A 39 -7.80 14.73 7.70
C GLU A 39 -7.12 14.68 6.32
N ILE A 40 -7.11 13.54 5.65
CA ILE A 40 -6.62 13.39 4.27
C ILE A 40 -7.35 14.37 3.34
N LEU A 41 -8.68 14.41 3.40
CA LEU A 41 -9.49 15.27 2.52
C LEU A 41 -9.29 16.77 2.77
N ARG A 42 -8.86 17.18 3.98
CA ARG A 42 -8.54 18.59 4.30
C ARG A 42 -7.10 18.97 3.96
N THR A 43 -6.24 18.01 3.68
CA THR A 43 -4.82 18.27 3.42
C THR A 43 -4.59 18.55 1.93
N PRO A 44 -4.04 19.72 1.55
CA PRO A 44 -3.78 20.04 0.15
C PRO A 44 -2.90 18.97 -0.56
N GLY A 45 -3.28 18.63 -1.77
CA GLY A 45 -2.59 17.60 -2.56
C GLY A 45 -2.88 16.15 -2.15
N SER A 46 -3.68 15.96 -1.09
CA SER A 46 -4.12 14.65 -0.62
C SER A 46 -5.52 14.32 -1.11
N GLY A 47 -5.91 13.05 -1.04
CA GLY A 47 -7.26 12.64 -1.45
C GLY A 47 -7.57 11.17 -1.18
N ILE A 48 -8.81 10.82 -1.47
CA ILE A 48 -9.30 9.44 -1.44
C ILE A 48 -9.74 9.09 -2.86
N LEU A 49 -9.28 7.96 -3.34
CA LEU A 49 -9.57 7.45 -4.68
C LEU A 49 -10.27 6.10 -4.59
N THR A 50 -11.27 5.90 -5.42
CA THR A 50 -11.89 4.60 -5.63
C THR A 50 -12.19 4.37 -7.11
N GLN A 51 -12.27 3.11 -7.51
CA GLN A 51 -12.76 2.66 -8.82
C GLN A 51 -14.20 2.13 -8.73
N PHE A 52 -14.79 2.14 -7.54
CA PHE A 52 -16.11 1.58 -7.29
C PHE A 52 -17.15 2.69 -7.19
N PRO A 53 -18.39 2.43 -7.66
CA PRO A 53 -19.51 3.33 -7.45
C PRO A 53 -19.79 3.59 -5.97
N ASP A 54 -20.46 4.70 -5.67
CA ASP A 54 -20.99 4.95 -4.33
C ASP A 54 -21.90 3.79 -3.88
N GLU A 55 -22.08 3.65 -2.59
CA GLU A 55 -22.82 2.53 -1.95
C GLU A 55 -22.16 1.15 -2.10
N THR A 56 -20.96 1.07 -2.72
CA THR A 56 -20.23 -0.20 -2.80
C THR A 56 -19.70 -0.62 -1.42
N ALA A 57 -20.23 -1.74 -0.92
CA ALA A 57 -19.81 -2.31 0.35
C ALA A 57 -18.40 -2.92 0.30
N PRO A 58 -17.70 -3.05 1.44
CA PRO A 58 -16.36 -3.65 1.52
C PRO A 58 -16.42 -5.17 1.33
N MET A 59 -16.31 -5.63 0.09
CA MET A 59 -16.28 -7.04 -0.30
C MET A 59 -14.87 -7.51 -0.56
N ALA A 60 -14.55 -8.77 -0.25
CA ALA A 60 -13.21 -9.33 -0.42
C ALA A 60 -12.66 -9.16 -1.85
N ILE A 61 -13.49 -9.33 -2.87
CA ILE A 61 -13.10 -9.18 -4.28
C ILE A 61 -12.63 -7.75 -4.59
N ASN A 62 -13.27 -6.74 -4.01
CA ASN A 62 -12.94 -5.35 -4.25
C ASN A 62 -11.53 -4.99 -3.75
N PHE A 63 -11.06 -5.67 -2.69
CA PHE A 63 -9.68 -5.47 -2.21
C PHE A 63 -8.65 -5.99 -3.20
N PHE A 64 -8.95 -7.04 -3.95
CA PHE A 64 -8.06 -7.53 -5.03
C PHE A 64 -7.96 -6.51 -6.16
N ASP A 65 -9.09 -6.01 -6.63
CA ASP A 65 -9.13 -5.04 -7.72
C ASP A 65 -8.50 -3.71 -7.30
N ARG A 66 -8.79 -3.22 -6.11
CA ARG A 66 -8.17 -2.03 -5.53
C ARG A 66 -6.65 -2.16 -5.45
N ASN A 67 -6.12 -3.32 -5.07
CA ASN A 67 -4.68 -3.55 -5.00
C ASN A 67 -3.98 -3.42 -6.36
N ARG A 68 -4.68 -3.77 -7.46
CA ARG A 68 -4.20 -3.53 -8.82
C ARG A 68 -4.11 -2.04 -9.12
N THR A 69 -5.11 -1.27 -8.73
CA THR A 69 -5.11 0.20 -8.87
C THR A 69 -3.95 0.83 -8.10
N ILE A 70 -3.69 0.40 -6.86
CA ILE A 70 -2.52 0.86 -6.10
C ILE A 70 -1.22 0.63 -6.87
N ALA A 71 -1.02 -0.59 -7.40
CA ALA A 71 0.18 -0.91 -8.15
C ALA A 71 0.30 -0.04 -9.41
N LEU A 72 -0.76 0.09 -10.20
CA LEU A 72 -0.78 0.91 -11.43
C LEU A 72 -0.46 2.39 -11.21
N MET A 73 -0.82 2.92 -10.04
CA MET A 73 -0.57 4.33 -9.67
C MET A 73 0.77 4.53 -8.99
N SER A 74 1.55 3.49 -8.79
CA SER A 74 2.80 3.55 -8.03
C SER A 74 4.01 3.56 -8.97
N ASN A 75 5.02 4.38 -8.65
CA ASN A 75 6.34 4.31 -9.28
C ASN A 75 7.23 3.25 -8.61
N MET A 76 6.88 2.85 -7.40
CA MET A 76 7.48 1.75 -6.66
C MET A 76 6.50 1.24 -5.60
N VAL A 77 6.66 -0.01 -5.18
CA VAL A 77 5.89 -0.62 -4.09
C VAL A 77 6.83 -1.05 -2.99
N ILE A 78 6.54 -0.66 -1.75
CA ILE A 78 7.29 -1.08 -0.57
C ILE A 78 6.36 -1.92 0.31
N VAL A 79 6.73 -3.18 0.55
CA VAL A 79 6.01 -4.07 1.46
C VAL A 79 6.80 -4.20 2.77
N THR A 80 6.27 -3.65 3.84
CA THR A 80 6.96 -3.64 5.14
C THR A 80 6.88 -4.96 5.87
N CYS A 81 5.72 -5.61 5.84
CA CYS A 81 5.54 -6.97 6.34
C CYS A 81 4.32 -7.64 5.66
N SER A 82 4.39 -8.94 5.52
CA SER A 82 3.28 -9.76 5.04
C SER A 82 3.44 -11.22 5.47
N LYS A 83 2.36 -11.85 5.90
CA LYS A 83 2.32 -13.30 6.05
C LYS A 83 2.42 -13.97 4.68
N ALA A 84 2.75 -15.27 4.64
CA ALA A 84 2.91 -16.05 3.39
C ALA A 84 1.71 -16.01 2.42
N ARG A 85 0.50 -15.72 2.92
CA ARG A 85 -0.73 -15.58 2.12
C ARG A 85 -1.39 -14.21 2.33
N GLY A 86 -0.61 -13.15 2.57
CA GLY A 86 -1.12 -11.81 2.79
C GLY A 86 -1.55 -11.11 1.50
N GLY A 87 -2.58 -10.25 1.58
CA GLY A 87 -3.09 -9.50 0.43
C GLY A 87 -2.05 -8.58 -0.23
N SER A 88 -1.13 -8.01 0.54
CA SER A 88 -0.04 -7.15 0.03
C SER A 88 0.92 -7.87 -0.93
N LEU A 89 1.04 -9.23 -0.85
CA LEU A 89 1.83 -10.00 -1.80
C LEU A 89 1.25 -9.95 -3.22
N MET A 90 -0.06 -9.82 -3.34
CA MET A 90 -0.72 -9.69 -4.65
C MET A 90 -0.40 -8.34 -5.28
N THR A 91 -0.46 -7.26 -4.51
CA THR A 91 -0.03 -5.93 -4.97
C THR A 91 1.41 -5.96 -5.45
N ALA A 92 2.30 -6.58 -4.66
CA ALA A 92 3.71 -6.71 -4.99
C ALA A 92 3.95 -7.50 -6.29
N ARG A 93 3.34 -8.68 -6.43
CA ARG A 93 3.48 -9.50 -7.63
C ARG A 93 2.88 -8.84 -8.87
N TYR A 94 1.75 -8.16 -8.71
CA TYR A 94 1.15 -7.43 -9.81
C TYR A 94 2.03 -6.24 -10.24
N ALA A 95 2.56 -5.46 -9.30
CA ALA A 95 3.52 -4.40 -9.60
C ALA A 95 4.75 -4.92 -10.33
N ALA A 96 5.34 -6.02 -9.84
CA ALA A 96 6.50 -6.65 -10.48
C ALA A 96 6.19 -7.13 -11.92
N SER A 97 4.99 -7.66 -12.17
CA SER A 97 4.58 -8.08 -13.53
C SER A 97 4.44 -6.90 -14.51
N LEU A 98 4.26 -5.69 -13.99
CA LEU A 98 4.22 -4.44 -14.77
C LEU A 98 5.61 -3.77 -14.88
N GLY A 99 6.66 -4.38 -14.35
CA GLY A 99 7.99 -3.78 -14.31
C GLY A 99 8.17 -2.68 -13.26
N ILE A 100 7.18 -2.50 -12.37
CA ILE A 100 7.25 -1.51 -11.30
C ILE A 100 8.16 -2.06 -10.20
N PRO A 101 9.18 -1.32 -9.74
CA PRO A 101 10.10 -1.77 -8.70
C PRO A 101 9.38 -2.14 -7.40
N VAL A 102 9.68 -3.31 -6.85
CA VAL A 102 9.15 -3.77 -5.57
C VAL A 102 10.30 -3.93 -4.58
N TYR A 103 10.10 -3.39 -3.40
CA TYR A 103 11.02 -3.52 -2.27
C TYR A 103 10.32 -4.15 -1.08
N CYS A 104 11.03 -4.98 -0.33
CA CYS A 104 10.54 -5.60 0.89
C CYS A 104 11.50 -5.38 2.05
N LEU A 105 10.95 -5.07 3.23
CA LEU A 105 11.70 -5.15 4.46
C LEU A 105 11.91 -6.63 4.82
N PRO A 106 13.15 -7.07 5.02
CA PRO A 106 13.42 -8.42 5.50
C PRO A 106 13.03 -8.55 6.98
N GLY A 107 12.67 -9.72 7.39
CA GLY A 107 12.37 -10.01 8.78
C GLY A 107 13.01 -11.30 9.25
N ARG A 108 12.94 -11.56 10.56
CA ARG A 108 13.47 -12.79 11.14
C ARG A 108 12.76 -14.01 10.55
N VAL A 109 13.48 -15.07 10.27
CA VAL A 109 12.93 -16.32 9.74
C VAL A 109 11.83 -16.91 10.62
N SER A 110 11.94 -16.73 11.93
CA SER A 110 10.95 -17.18 12.91
C SER A 110 9.71 -16.27 13.03
N ASP A 111 9.73 -15.08 12.40
CA ASP A 111 8.59 -14.16 12.46
C ASP A 111 7.66 -14.36 11.28
N MET A 112 6.55 -15.04 11.52
CA MET A 112 5.54 -15.36 10.51
C MET A 112 4.93 -14.12 9.84
N ARG A 113 5.04 -12.92 10.44
CA ARG A 113 4.58 -11.68 9.84
C ARG A 113 5.44 -11.26 8.65
N HIS A 114 6.68 -11.76 8.56
CA HIS A 114 7.62 -11.48 7.48
C HIS A 114 7.81 -12.66 6.51
N ALA A 115 7.11 -13.77 6.73
CA ALA A 115 7.24 -14.94 5.86
C ALA A 115 6.98 -14.60 4.38
N GLY A 116 5.99 -13.76 4.09
CA GLY A 116 5.67 -13.34 2.72
C GLY A 116 6.70 -12.37 2.13
N THR A 117 7.18 -11.38 2.89
CA THR A 117 8.21 -10.45 2.41
C THR A 117 9.54 -11.17 2.16
N ASN A 118 9.94 -12.06 3.05
CA ASN A 118 11.13 -12.91 2.85
C ASN A 118 10.97 -13.79 1.60
N GLN A 119 9.79 -14.35 1.38
CA GLN A 119 9.51 -15.15 0.19
C GLN A 119 9.65 -14.35 -1.11
N LEU A 120 9.09 -13.14 -1.18
CA LEU A 120 9.22 -12.27 -2.36
C LEU A 120 10.68 -11.90 -2.66
N ILE A 121 11.51 -11.73 -1.63
CA ILE A 121 12.95 -11.47 -1.78
C ILE A 121 13.66 -12.74 -2.34
N ILE A 122 13.39 -13.91 -1.77
CA ILE A 122 13.99 -15.19 -2.20
C ILE A 122 13.60 -15.52 -3.65
N GLU A 123 12.35 -15.27 -4.04
CA GLU A 123 11.83 -15.47 -5.40
C GLU A 123 12.38 -14.47 -6.42
N GLY A 124 13.07 -13.42 -5.97
CA GLY A 124 13.53 -12.32 -6.83
C GLY A 124 12.41 -11.38 -7.33
N THR A 125 11.20 -11.54 -6.81
CA THR A 125 10.06 -10.65 -7.13
C THR A 125 10.24 -9.25 -6.52
N ALA A 126 10.92 -9.17 -5.37
CA ALA A 126 11.22 -7.92 -4.69
C ALA A 126 12.70 -7.84 -4.33
N LYS A 127 13.23 -6.62 -4.34
CA LYS A 127 14.56 -6.33 -3.78
C LYS A 127 14.44 -6.15 -2.27
N MET A 128 15.43 -6.61 -1.53
CA MET A 128 15.55 -6.30 -0.11
C MET A 128 15.78 -4.79 0.05
N LEU A 129 15.06 -4.17 0.97
CA LEU A 129 15.24 -2.76 1.33
C LEU A 129 16.06 -2.69 2.63
N PRO A 130 17.38 -2.50 2.56
CA PRO A 130 18.22 -2.43 3.76
C PRO A 130 18.11 -1.08 4.47
N SER A 131 17.87 -0.01 3.70
CA SER A 131 17.69 1.35 4.21
C SER A 131 16.81 2.17 3.29
N LEU A 132 16.02 3.10 3.85
CA LEU A 132 15.22 4.05 3.06
C LEU A 132 16.09 5.02 2.24
N SER A 133 17.33 5.26 2.63
CA SER A 133 18.27 6.09 1.86
C SER A 133 18.66 5.49 0.51
N GLU A 134 18.48 4.18 0.34
CA GLU A 134 18.76 3.50 -0.93
C GLU A 134 17.59 3.57 -1.93
N VAL A 135 16.43 3.98 -1.47
CA VAL A 135 15.29 4.25 -2.34
C VAL A 135 15.49 5.65 -2.92
N SER A 136 16.23 5.73 -4.04
CA SER A 136 16.38 7.00 -4.75
C SER A 136 15.03 7.42 -5.33
N VAL A 137 14.45 8.49 -4.81
CA VAL A 137 13.26 9.17 -5.35
C VAL A 137 13.58 9.87 -6.69
N ARG A 138 14.75 9.61 -7.28
CA ARG A 138 15.25 10.26 -8.50
C ARG A 138 14.47 9.97 -9.79
N THR A 139 13.30 9.36 -9.74
CA THR A 139 12.56 8.98 -10.95
C THR A 139 11.13 9.49 -10.97
N LEU A 140 10.83 10.61 -10.33
CA LEU A 140 9.46 11.13 -10.30
C LEU A 140 9.25 12.38 -11.17
N PHE A 141 10.25 12.80 -11.95
CA PHE A 141 10.12 13.90 -12.94
C PHE A 141 10.96 13.64 -14.16
#